data_620c45ed583669bbbc8d4c51c44223fa
#
_entry.id   620c45ed583669bbbc8d4c51c44223fa
#
_cell.length_a   1.000
_cell.length_b   1.000
_cell.length_c   1.000
_cell.angle_alpha   90.00
_cell.angle_beta   90.00
_cell.angle_gamma   90.00
#
_symmetry.space_group_name_H-M   'P 1'
#
loop_
_entity.id
_entity.type
_entity.pdbx_description
1 polymer ?
#
loop_
_entity_poly.entity_id
_entity_poly.type
_entity_poly.pdbx_seq_one_letter_code
_entity_poly.pdbx_strand_id
1 'polypeptide(L)'
;MFISASLKMISSALTAALLLGVLLATPAQAQRRGKTSAANPDGSLATTSTAPGRPARLQPMFGGLSPAQATQLIGEAQLKAIAASFGSTAEASAFFTSKGYEYLRENQPDTAVYRFNLAWLLDPKNAEAYRGLGVVASNASTPDAAIGLLTKGLALAPSSAVLMSDLGTSHLIRYNQTKKKKDLATGMELLQRATAADPANAVAWQELARGYFYQEKYTEAWNAVHKGQSISPTSLDFNLVSDLLAKQPDPQGTFK
;
A
#
# COMPACT_ATOMS: atom_id res chain seq x y z
N MET A 1 -38.69 -21.98 44.79
CA MET A 1 -37.99 -21.03 45.66
C MET A 1 -36.91 -20.38 44.80
N PHE A 2 -37.16 -19.13 44.44
CA PHE A 2 -36.38 -18.36 43.51
C PHE A 2 -35.15 -17.79 44.18
N ILE A 3 -33.95 -17.88 43.56
CA ILE A 3 -32.86 -16.93 43.82
C ILE A 3 -32.29 -16.53 42.47
N SER A 4 -32.63 -15.32 42.10
CA SER A 4 -32.10 -14.55 40.98
C SER A 4 -30.72 -14.03 41.37
N ALA A 5 -29.69 -14.32 40.56
CA ALA A 5 -28.38 -13.67 40.65
C ALA A 5 -28.21 -12.71 39.47
N SER A 6 -28.34 -11.45 39.76
CA SER A 6 -28.10 -10.33 38.82
C SER A 6 -26.61 -10.24 38.47
N LEU A 7 -26.28 -10.47 37.21
CA LEU A 7 -24.97 -10.20 36.65
C LEU A 7 -24.88 -8.71 36.26
N LYS A 8 -24.19 -7.91 37.06
CA LYS A 8 -23.88 -6.53 36.75
C LYS A 8 -22.82 -6.50 35.63
N MET A 9 -23.25 -6.17 34.42
CA MET A 9 -22.35 -5.77 33.35
C MET A 9 -21.76 -4.41 33.71
N ILE A 10 -20.45 -4.35 33.92
CA ILE A 10 -19.68 -3.11 33.98
C ILE A 10 -19.30 -2.79 32.54
N SER A 11 -20.11 -1.93 31.92
CA SER A 11 -19.80 -1.30 30.64
C SER A 11 -18.86 -0.13 30.91
N SER A 12 -17.56 -0.31 30.79
CA SER A 12 -16.62 0.81 30.71
C SER A 12 -16.47 1.22 29.24
N ALA A 13 -17.38 2.10 28.82
CA ALA A 13 -17.23 2.82 27.57
C ALA A 13 -16.09 3.85 27.73
N LEU A 14 -14.91 3.50 27.26
CA LEU A 14 -13.82 4.47 27.08
C LEU A 14 -14.10 5.25 25.80
N THR A 15 -14.90 6.31 25.92
CA THR A 15 -15.06 7.33 24.88
C THR A 15 -13.78 8.14 24.81
N ALA A 16 -12.85 7.75 23.93
CA ALA A 16 -11.78 8.62 23.49
C ALA A 16 -12.37 9.69 22.59
N ALA A 17 -12.76 10.82 23.20
CA ALA A 17 -13.16 12.02 22.49
C ALA A 17 -11.93 12.60 21.78
N LEU A 18 -11.79 12.31 20.49
CA LEU A 18 -10.86 13.00 19.60
C LEU A 18 -11.43 14.39 19.32
N LEU A 19 -10.95 15.39 20.05
CA LEU A 19 -11.16 16.80 19.74
C LEU A 19 -10.54 17.10 18.37
N LEU A 20 -11.37 17.09 17.33
CA LEU A 20 -11.07 17.69 16.04
C LEU A 20 -11.23 19.21 16.19
N GLY A 21 -10.17 19.89 16.59
CA GLY A 21 -10.07 21.33 16.49
C GLY A 21 -9.91 21.72 15.01
N VAL A 22 -11.01 22.09 14.36
CA VAL A 22 -10.99 22.75 13.06
C VAL A 22 -10.56 24.20 13.31
N LEU A 23 -9.28 24.50 13.14
CA LEU A 23 -8.79 25.87 13.02
C LEU A 23 -8.96 26.32 11.57
N LEU A 24 -10.00 27.10 11.33
CA LEU A 24 -10.16 27.94 10.13
C LEU A 24 -9.12 29.07 10.23
N ALA A 25 -8.02 28.95 9.50
CA ALA A 25 -7.09 30.06 9.27
C ALA A 25 -7.35 30.64 7.89
N THR A 26 -7.70 31.90 7.86
CA THR A 26 -7.86 32.76 6.68
C THR A 26 -6.55 32.93 5.91
N PRO A 27 -6.60 33.15 4.57
CA PRO A 27 -5.40 33.31 3.75
C PRO A 27 -4.89 34.75 3.76
N ALA A 28 -3.64 34.96 4.12
CA ALA A 28 -2.93 36.20 3.79
C ALA A 28 -1.47 35.91 3.43
N GLN A 29 -1.19 36.12 2.15
CA GLN A 29 0.01 36.69 1.53
C GLN A 29 1.42 36.30 2.02
N ALA A 30 2.25 35.73 1.13
CA ALA A 30 3.35 36.49 0.53
C ALA A 30 4.19 35.62 -0.41
N GLN A 31 4.28 36.04 -1.66
CA GLN A 31 5.32 35.64 -2.63
C GLN A 31 6.70 36.06 -2.15
N ARG A 32 7.67 35.13 -2.14
CA ARG A 32 9.06 35.48 -2.42
C ARG A 32 9.73 34.37 -3.20
N ARG A 33 10.13 34.70 -4.42
CA ARG A 33 11.07 33.95 -5.27
C ARG A 33 12.43 33.89 -4.58
N GLY A 34 13.03 32.73 -4.57
CA GLY A 34 14.43 32.52 -4.26
C GLY A 34 14.91 31.25 -4.97
N LYS A 35 15.56 31.43 -6.14
CA LYS A 35 16.38 30.39 -6.78
C LYS A 35 17.63 30.19 -5.96
N THR A 36 17.94 28.99 -5.52
CA THR A 36 19.31 28.47 -5.46
C THR A 36 19.28 26.96 -5.56
N SER A 37 19.84 26.47 -6.65
CA SER A 37 20.22 25.08 -6.86
C SER A 37 21.47 24.80 -6.02
N ALA A 38 21.44 23.76 -5.20
CA ALA A 38 22.64 23.11 -4.69
C ALA A 38 22.40 21.60 -4.74
N ALA A 39 23.16 20.95 -5.62
CA ALA A 39 23.23 19.49 -5.70
C ALA A 39 23.93 18.95 -4.45
N ASN A 40 23.31 18.02 -3.75
CA ASN A 40 23.95 17.22 -2.71
C ASN A 40 24.56 15.96 -3.33
N PRO A 41 25.83 15.63 -3.03
CA PRO A 41 26.50 14.42 -3.50
C PRO A 41 26.26 13.27 -2.50
N ASP A 42 25.02 12.85 -2.34
CA ASP A 42 24.68 11.65 -1.59
C ASP A 42 23.48 11.01 -2.25
N GLY A 43 23.62 9.76 -2.69
CA GLY A 43 22.68 8.96 -3.50
C GLY A 43 21.20 9.08 -3.19
N SER A 44 20.67 10.26 -3.21
CA SER A 44 19.28 10.60 -3.04
C SER A 44 18.49 10.10 -4.25
N LEU A 45 17.66 9.10 -4.01
CA LEU A 45 16.67 8.61 -4.96
C LEU A 45 15.90 9.77 -5.58
N ALA A 46 15.76 9.72 -6.90
CA ALA A 46 15.00 10.66 -7.70
C ALA A 46 13.73 11.10 -6.96
N THR A 47 13.59 12.40 -6.80
CA THR A 47 12.42 13.05 -6.22
C THR A 47 11.15 12.49 -6.85
N THR A 48 10.38 11.75 -6.05
CA THR A 48 9.03 11.37 -6.42
C THR A 48 8.29 12.64 -6.79
N SER A 49 7.81 12.74 -8.02
CA SER A 49 7.03 13.85 -8.53
C SER A 49 5.86 14.12 -7.56
N THR A 50 6.01 15.13 -6.72
CA THR A 50 4.94 15.61 -5.86
C THR A 50 3.92 16.30 -6.73
N ALA A 51 2.69 15.80 -6.74
CA ALA A 51 1.60 16.48 -7.44
C ALA A 51 1.50 17.92 -6.92
N PRO A 52 1.57 18.93 -7.78
CA PRO A 52 1.56 20.33 -7.36
C PRO A 52 0.27 20.62 -6.57
N GLY A 53 0.41 21.10 -5.34
CA GLY A 53 -0.71 21.56 -4.52
C GLY A 53 -1.28 20.57 -3.50
N ARG A 54 -0.86 19.28 -3.49
CA ARG A 54 -1.34 18.34 -2.46
C ARG A 54 -0.55 18.51 -1.16
N PRO A 55 -1.22 18.64 0.03
CA PRO A 55 -0.52 18.76 1.31
C PRO A 55 0.45 17.59 1.56
N ALA A 56 1.63 17.86 2.09
CA ALA A 56 2.66 16.85 2.34
C ALA A 56 2.14 15.67 3.17
N ARG A 57 1.29 15.92 4.18
CA ARG A 57 0.68 14.86 5.02
C ARG A 57 -0.16 13.85 4.25
N LEU A 58 -0.65 14.19 3.06
CA LEU A 58 -1.46 13.34 2.19
C LEU A 58 -0.64 12.73 1.05
N GLN A 59 0.67 12.89 1.07
CA GLN A 59 1.59 12.28 0.11
C GLN A 59 2.40 11.17 0.80
N PRO A 60 2.74 10.08 0.11
CA PRO A 60 3.56 9.01 0.67
C PRO A 60 4.87 9.55 1.28
N MET A 61 5.21 9.08 2.47
CA MET A 61 6.35 9.56 3.26
C MET A 61 6.40 11.09 3.38
N PHE A 62 5.23 11.71 3.60
CA PHE A 62 5.07 13.17 3.70
C PHE A 62 5.64 13.94 2.49
N GLY A 63 5.55 13.36 1.29
CA GLY A 63 6.12 13.97 0.09
C GLY A 63 7.64 13.86 -0.02
N GLY A 64 8.24 12.88 0.65
CA GLY A 64 9.68 12.65 0.67
C GLY A 64 10.43 13.41 1.75
N LEU A 65 9.73 13.93 2.76
CA LEU A 65 10.39 14.55 3.93
C LEU A 65 11.23 13.52 4.69
N SER A 66 12.33 13.98 5.28
CA SER A 66 13.07 13.17 6.24
C SER A 66 12.23 12.95 7.51
N PRO A 67 12.51 11.90 8.33
CA PRO A 67 11.79 11.68 9.57
C PRO A 67 11.79 12.91 10.51
N ALA A 68 12.90 13.64 10.59
CA ALA A 68 12.99 14.85 11.39
C ALA A 68 12.06 15.97 10.89
N GLN A 69 12.02 16.21 9.57
CA GLN A 69 11.11 17.19 8.96
C GLN A 69 9.64 16.77 9.13
N ALA A 70 9.34 15.48 8.96
CA ALA A 70 8.00 14.95 9.17
C ALA A 70 7.56 15.09 10.64
N THR A 71 8.47 14.84 11.59
CA THR A 71 8.22 15.07 13.03
C THR A 71 7.90 16.53 13.32
N GLN A 72 8.63 17.47 12.72
CA GLN A 72 8.34 18.90 12.85
C GLN A 72 6.97 19.26 12.26
N LEU A 73 6.61 18.67 11.11
CA LEU A 73 5.31 18.90 10.46
C LEU A 73 4.12 18.40 11.30
N ILE A 74 4.28 17.25 11.97
CA ILE A 74 3.24 16.66 12.84
C ILE A 74 3.22 17.35 14.22
N GLY A 75 4.35 17.79 14.69
CA GLY A 75 4.59 18.29 16.04
C GLY A 75 5.12 17.20 16.96
N GLU A 76 6.30 17.43 17.52
CA GLU A 76 7.00 16.45 18.36
C GLU A 76 6.17 16.05 19.60
N ALA A 77 5.54 17.04 20.25
CA ALA A 77 4.67 16.81 21.41
C ALA A 77 3.47 15.92 21.05
N GLN A 78 2.85 16.15 19.88
CA GLN A 78 1.73 15.33 19.40
C GLN A 78 2.16 13.91 19.11
N LEU A 79 3.33 13.71 18.45
CA LEU A 79 3.86 12.38 18.17
C LEU A 79 4.19 11.61 19.44
N LYS A 80 4.79 12.29 20.44
CA LYS A 80 5.04 11.71 21.76
C LYS A 80 3.75 11.33 22.49
N ALA A 81 2.73 12.18 22.45
CA ALA A 81 1.42 11.88 23.04
C ALA A 81 0.77 10.66 22.39
N ILE A 82 0.84 10.55 21.06
CA ILE A 82 0.38 9.38 20.33
C ILE A 82 1.15 8.13 20.81
N ALA A 83 2.48 8.18 20.80
CA ALA A 83 3.30 7.03 21.20
C ALA A 83 3.04 6.60 22.67
N ALA A 84 2.83 7.56 23.56
CA ALA A 84 2.53 7.31 24.97
C ALA A 84 1.16 6.65 25.22
N SER A 85 0.25 6.71 24.24
CA SER A 85 -1.06 6.04 24.31
C SER A 85 -0.99 4.54 24.03
N PHE A 86 0.18 4.02 23.67
CA PHE A 86 0.44 2.61 23.36
C PHE A 86 1.60 2.11 24.24
N GLY A 87 1.74 0.78 24.36
CA GLY A 87 2.84 0.16 25.09
C GLY A 87 4.22 0.38 24.45
N SER A 88 4.25 0.65 23.13
CA SER A 88 5.46 0.93 22.36
C SER A 88 5.17 1.70 21.07
N THR A 89 6.20 2.31 20.47
CA THR A 89 6.08 2.95 19.15
C THR A 89 5.77 1.91 18.06
N ALA A 90 6.24 0.68 18.21
CA ALA A 90 5.93 -0.42 17.29
C ALA A 90 4.44 -0.79 17.33
N GLU A 91 3.83 -0.87 18.53
CA GLU A 91 2.38 -1.08 18.67
C GLU A 91 1.58 0.06 18.08
N ALA A 92 1.97 1.30 18.34
CA ALA A 92 1.36 2.48 17.73
C ALA A 92 1.45 2.42 16.19
N SER A 93 2.62 2.06 15.66
CA SER A 93 2.85 1.87 14.22
C SER A 93 1.94 0.79 13.64
N ALA A 94 1.84 -0.37 14.27
CA ALA A 94 0.95 -1.46 13.86
C ALA A 94 -0.51 -1.03 13.86
N PHE A 95 -0.96 -0.30 14.89
CA PHE A 95 -2.31 0.26 14.97
C PHE A 95 -2.61 1.20 13.79
N PHE A 96 -1.73 2.16 13.51
CA PHE A 96 -1.93 3.08 12.39
C PHE A 96 -1.85 2.39 11.03
N THR A 97 -1.04 1.34 10.90
CA THR A 97 -1.02 0.48 9.70
C THR A 97 -2.38 -0.20 9.49
N SER A 98 -2.94 -0.81 10.54
CA SER A 98 -4.27 -1.43 10.48
C SER A 98 -5.34 -0.41 10.08
N LYS A 99 -5.33 0.78 10.71
CA LYS A 99 -6.25 1.87 10.33
C LYS A 99 -6.05 2.34 8.90
N GLY A 100 -4.84 2.38 8.40
CA GLY A 100 -4.57 2.69 6.99
C GLY A 100 -5.28 1.72 6.05
N TYR A 101 -5.20 0.41 6.32
CA TYR A 101 -5.90 -0.60 5.51
C TYR A 101 -7.43 -0.55 5.68
N GLU A 102 -7.96 -0.20 6.85
CA GLU A 102 -9.39 0.04 7.03
C GLU A 102 -9.88 1.17 6.10
N TYR A 103 -9.20 2.32 6.11
CA TYR A 103 -9.54 3.45 5.25
C TYR A 103 -9.37 3.14 3.75
N LEU A 104 -8.41 2.29 3.37
CA LEU A 104 -8.32 1.81 1.98
C LEU A 104 -9.56 1.01 1.57
N ARG A 105 -10.05 0.11 2.44
CA ARG A 105 -11.28 -0.67 2.15
C ARG A 105 -12.52 0.22 2.07
N GLU A 106 -12.53 1.35 2.78
CA GLU A 106 -13.58 2.37 2.75
C GLU A 106 -13.44 3.35 1.57
N ASN A 107 -12.48 3.10 0.66
CA ASN A 107 -12.17 3.99 -0.46
C ASN A 107 -11.79 5.43 -0.04
N GLN A 108 -11.06 5.54 1.07
CA GLN A 108 -10.55 6.81 1.61
C GLN A 108 -9.01 6.88 1.52
N PRO A 109 -8.43 6.96 0.31
CA PRO A 109 -6.97 6.84 0.12
C PRO A 109 -6.18 7.95 0.80
N ASP A 110 -6.70 9.17 0.90
CA ASP A 110 -6.02 10.29 1.54
C ASP A 110 -5.86 10.07 3.05
N THR A 111 -6.93 9.59 3.70
CA THR A 111 -6.88 9.23 5.12
C THR A 111 -5.96 8.04 5.34
N ALA A 112 -5.99 7.05 4.46
CA ALA A 112 -5.10 5.89 4.51
C ALA A 112 -3.62 6.29 4.43
N VAL A 113 -3.26 7.15 3.46
CA VAL A 113 -1.87 7.68 3.34
C VAL A 113 -1.43 8.35 4.64
N TYR A 114 -2.28 9.18 5.24
CA TYR A 114 -1.92 9.84 6.50
C TYR A 114 -1.68 8.83 7.63
N ARG A 115 -2.48 7.76 7.72
CA ARG A 115 -2.28 6.69 8.71
C ARG A 115 -1.00 5.90 8.47
N PHE A 116 -0.72 5.51 7.23
CA PHE A 116 0.54 4.85 6.89
C PHE A 116 1.76 5.74 7.11
N ASN A 117 1.65 7.04 6.84
CA ASN A 117 2.70 8.01 7.13
C ASN A 117 3.01 8.09 8.64
N LEU A 118 1.97 8.11 9.50
CA LEU A 118 2.16 8.05 10.95
C LEU A 118 2.79 6.73 11.38
N ALA A 119 2.35 5.60 10.81
CA ALA A 119 2.92 4.30 11.08
C ALA A 119 4.42 4.26 10.76
N TRP A 120 4.81 4.74 9.57
CA TRP A 120 6.21 4.86 9.17
C TRP A 120 7.03 5.78 10.10
N LEU A 121 6.45 6.91 10.53
CA LEU A 121 7.15 7.86 11.39
C LEU A 121 7.37 7.31 12.80
N LEU A 122 6.41 6.52 13.32
CA LEU A 122 6.49 5.87 14.62
C LEU A 122 7.46 4.68 14.63
N ASP A 123 7.50 3.93 13.53
CA ASP A 123 8.45 2.83 13.33
C ASP A 123 8.90 2.75 11.86
N PRO A 124 10.06 3.34 11.53
CA PRO A 124 10.61 3.29 10.17
C PRO A 124 11.00 1.88 9.70
N LYS A 125 10.99 0.87 10.59
CA LYS A 125 11.25 -0.53 10.26
C LYS A 125 9.96 -1.34 10.01
N ASN A 126 8.80 -0.71 10.12
CA ASN A 126 7.53 -1.36 9.81
C ASN A 126 7.37 -1.56 8.29
N ALA A 127 7.62 -2.78 7.81
CA ALA A 127 7.49 -3.13 6.40
C ALA A 127 6.07 -2.92 5.84
N GLU A 128 5.04 -3.15 6.68
CA GLU A 128 3.63 -3.00 6.29
C GLU A 128 3.23 -1.53 6.09
N ALA A 129 3.88 -0.58 6.77
CA ALA A 129 3.68 0.85 6.50
C ALA A 129 4.15 1.22 5.08
N TYR A 130 5.32 0.73 4.67
CA TYR A 130 5.81 0.89 3.30
C TYR A 130 4.91 0.21 2.28
N ARG A 131 4.42 -1.00 2.61
CA ARG A 131 3.47 -1.73 1.76
C ARG A 131 2.20 -0.92 1.54
N GLY A 132 1.57 -0.42 2.60
CA GLY A 132 0.35 0.39 2.51
C GLY A 132 0.53 1.63 1.64
N LEU A 133 1.62 2.37 1.82
CA LEU A 133 1.98 3.52 0.98
C LEU A 133 2.21 3.12 -0.48
N GLY A 134 2.87 1.98 -0.71
CA GLY A 134 3.10 1.42 -2.04
C GLY A 134 1.82 1.03 -2.76
N VAL A 135 0.88 0.38 -2.07
CA VAL A 135 -0.44 0.01 -2.60
C VAL A 135 -1.24 1.26 -3.01
N VAL A 136 -1.25 2.30 -2.17
CA VAL A 136 -1.90 3.57 -2.54
C VAL A 136 -1.26 4.17 -3.79
N ALA A 137 0.06 4.16 -3.90
CA ALA A 137 0.77 4.67 -5.07
C ALA A 137 0.46 3.83 -6.33
N SER A 138 0.36 2.51 -6.22
CA SER A 138 -0.05 1.62 -7.33
C SER A 138 -1.46 1.95 -7.81
N ASN A 139 -2.41 2.11 -6.89
CA ASN A 139 -3.80 2.44 -7.21
C ASN A 139 -3.92 3.83 -7.87
N ALA A 140 -3.02 4.77 -7.53
CA ALA A 140 -2.93 6.07 -8.17
C ALA A 140 -2.18 6.03 -9.53
N SER A 141 -1.86 4.85 -10.05
CA SER A 141 -1.10 4.64 -11.30
C SER A 141 0.25 5.34 -11.35
N THR A 142 0.93 5.40 -10.20
CA THR A 142 2.30 5.93 -10.06
C THR A 142 3.28 4.78 -9.75
N PRO A 143 3.57 3.89 -10.74
CA PRO A 143 4.30 2.66 -10.50
C PRO A 143 5.73 2.87 -10.01
N ASP A 144 6.41 3.95 -10.41
CA ASP A 144 7.77 4.23 -9.93
C ASP A 144 7.79 4.51 -8.42
N ALA A 145 6.83 5.30 -7.92
CA ALA A 145 6.69 5.57 -6.50
C ALA A 145 6.33 4.29 -5.73
N ALA A 146 5.40 3.50 -6.26
CA ALA A 146 4.99 2.21 -5.69
C ALA A 146 6.18 1.25 -5.57
N ILE A 147 6.93 1.05 -6.67
CA ILE A 147 8.11 0.19 -6.71
C ILE A 147 9.15 0.64 -5.68
N GLY A 148 9.42 1.95 -5.57
CA GLY A 148 10.37 2.46 -4.59
C GLY A 148 9.97 2.17 -3.14
N LEU A 149 8.68 2.33 -2.80
CA LEU A 149 8.14 2.06 -1.46
C LEU A 149 8.12 0.56 -1.15
N LEU A 150 7.58 -0.25 -2.07
CA LEU A 150 7.47 -1.71 -1.91
C LEU A 150 8.85 -2.40 -1.84
N THR A 151 9.83 -1.88 -2.58
CA THR A 151 11.23 -2.36 -2.49
C THR A 151 11.80 -2.12 -1.09
N LYS A 152 11.54 -0.96 -0.48
CA LYS A 152 11.95 -0.69 0.91
C LYS A 152 11.25 -1.63 1.89
N GLY A 153 9.94 -1.84 1.72
CA GLY A 153 9.19 -2.79 2.54
C GLY A 153 9.74 -4.22 2.40
N LEU A 154 10.00 -4.68 1.18
CA LEU A 154 10.54 -6.01 0.93
C LEU A 154 11.97 -6.19 1.47
N ALA A 155 12.79 -5.14 1.49
CA ALA A 155 14.11 -5.18 2.14
C ALA A 155 14.02 -5.40 3.65
N LEU A 156 12.95 -4.91 4.32
CA LEU A 156 12.68 -5.14 5.74
C LEU A 156 12.04 -6.50 6.03
N ALA A 157 11.29 -7.05 5.08
CA ALA A 157 10.60 -8.34 5.18
C ALA A 157 10.81 -9.20 3.91
N PRO A 158 12.02 -9.75 3.68
CA PRO A 158 12.40 -10.36 2.39
C PRO A 158 11.62 -11.63 2.03
N SER A 159 10.99 -12.29 3.00
CA SER A 159 10.16 -13.48 2.81
C SER A 159 8.65 -13.18 2.67
N SER A 160 8.24 -11.91 2.71
CA SER A 160 6.82 -11.54 2.64
C SER A 160 6.26 -11.79 1.24
N ALA A 161 5.44 -12.82 1.10
CA ALA A 161 4.75 -13.17 -0.15
C ALA A 161 3.86 -12.01 -0.65
N VAL A 162 3.22 -11.31 0.28
CA VAL A 162 2.32 -10.19 -0.06
C VAL A 162 3.10 -9.00 -0.62
N LEU A 163 4.26 -8.66 -0.03
CA LEU A 163 5.14 -7.60 -0.56
C LEU A 163 5.72 -7.97 -1.93
N MET A 164 6.11 -9.24 -2.13
CA MET A 164 6.55 -9.72 -3.43
C MET A 164 5.44 -9.60 -4.48
N SER A 165 4.19 -9.96 -4.11
CA SER A 165 3.03 -9.84 -4.98
C SER A 165 2.76 -8.39 -5.37
N ASP A 166 2.67 -7.48 -4.40
CA ASP A 166 2.37 -6.06 -4.65
C ASP A 166 3.48 -5.39 -5.49
N LEU A 167 4.75 -5.73 -5.22
CA LEU A 167 5.90 -5.24 -6.00
C LEU A 167 5.88 -5.79 -7.42
N GLY A 168 5.59 -7.09 -7.58
CA GLY A 168 5.43 -7.74 -8.88
C GLY A 168 4.32 -7.09 -9.72
N THR A 169 3.17 -6.86 -9.11
CA THR A 169 2.04 -6.14 -9.72
C THR A 169 2.44 -4.73 -10.17
N SER A 170 3.17 -3.98 -9.33
CA SER A 170 3.64 -2.63 -9.67
C SER A 170 4.58 -2.64 -10.88
N HIS A 171 5.43 -3.67 -11.01
CA HIS A 171 6.26 -3.86 -12.20
C HIS A 171 5.42 -4.21 -13.44
N LEU A 172 4.36 -5.03 -13.32
CA LEU A 172 3.46 -5.30 -14.46
C LEU A 172 2.69 -4.05 -14.88
N ILE A 173 2.25 -3.21 -13.95
CA ILE A 173 1.62 -1.90 -14.24
C ILE A 173 2.60 -1.04 -15.05
N ARG A 174 3.86 -0.93 -14.59
CA ARG A 174 4.88 -0.14 -15.30
C ARG A 174 5.21 -0.73 -16.67
N TYR A 175 5.27 -2.08 -16.79
CA TYR A 175 5.41 -2.72 -18.09
C TYR A 175 4.25 -2.36 -19.02
N ASN A 176 3.03 -2.39 -18.53
CA ASN A 176 1.87 -2.05 -19.36
C ASN A 176 1.94 -0.61 -19.90
N GLN A 177 2.46 0.33 -19.09
CA GLN A 177 2.63 1.74 -19.47
C GLN A 177 3.82 1.97 -20.41
N THR A 178 4.95 1.29 -20.18
CA THR A 178 6.23 1.59 -20.84
C THR A 178 6.70 0.54 -21.84
N LYS A 179 6.11 -0.66 -21.78
CA LYS A 179 6.49 -1.87 -22.55
C LYS A 179 7.94 -2.30 -22.35
N LYS A 180 8.58 -1.89 -21.26
CA LYS A 180 9.96 -2.28 -20.92
C LYS A 180 10.00 -3.74 -20.47
N LYS A 181 10.59 -4.61 -21.28
CA LYS A 181 10.69 -6.08 -21.02
C LYS A 181 11.31 -6.43 -19.66
N LYS A 182 12.22 -5.59 -19.13
CA LYS A 182 12.81 -5.77 -17.80
C LYS A 182 11.74 -5.75 -16.70
N ASP A 183 10.74 -4.87 -16.81
CA ASP A 183 9.66 -4.81 -15.82
C ASP A 183 8.79 -6.07 -15.86
N LEU A 184 8.46 -6.57 -17.06
CA LEU A 184 7.75 -7.82 -17.17
C LEU A 184 8.54 -8.98 -16.54
N ALA A 185 9.85 -9.09 -16.83
CA ALA A 185 10.69 -10.15 -16.26
C ALA A 185 10.77 -10.07 -14.73
N THR A 186 11.01 -8.85 -14.17
CA THR A 186 11.09 -8.65 -12.72
C THR A 186 9.73 -8.92 -12.05
N GLY A 187 8.63 -8.45 -12.65
CA GLY A 187 7.28 -8.71 -12.14
C GLY A 187 6.95 -10.18 -12.07
N MET A 188 7.26 -10.91 -13.14
CA MET A 188 7.06 -12.38 -13.20
C MET A 188 7.87 -13.13 -12.15
N GLU A 189 9.16 -12.81 -11.99
CA GLU A 189 10.00 -13.43 -10.95
C GLU A 189 9.40 -13.23 -9.55
N LEU A 190 9.01 -12.01 -9.22
CA LEU A 190 8.42 -11.67 -7.92
C LEU A 190 7.10 -12.40 -7.68
N LEU A 191 6.22 -12.46 -8.68
CA LEU A 191 4.93 -13.14 -8.57
C LEU A 191 5.08 -14.65 -8.46
N GLN A 192 6.02 -15.27 -9.18
CA GLN A 192 6.34 -16.68 -9.02
C GLN A 192 6.86 -16.99 -7.62
N ARG A 193 7.73 -16.13 -7.08
CA ARG A 193 8.20 -16.26 -5.69
C ARG A 193 7.06 -16.05 -4.68
N ALA A 194 6.17 -15.09 -4.93
CA ALA A 194 5.01 -14.85 -4.08
C ALA A 194 4.08 -16.06 -4.01
N THR A 195 3.72 -16.64 -5.17
CA THR A 195 2.85 -17.84 -5.23
C THR A 195 3.51 -19.10 -4.69
N ALA A 196 4.84 -19.20 -4.75
CA ALA A 196 5.59 -20.28 -4.12
C ALA A 196 5.66 -20.13 -2.59
N ALA A 197 5.82 -18.90 -2.08
CA ALA A 197 5.88 -18.61 -0.64
C ALA A 197 4.50 -18.67 0.04
N ASP A 198 3.44 -18.24 -0.66
CA ASP A 198 2.06 -18.35 -0.21
C ASP A 198 1.16 -18.85 -1.36
N PRO A 199 1.00 -20.18 -1.50
CA PRO A 199 0.13 -20.76 -2.52
C PRO A 199 -1.37 -20.43 -2.35
N ALA A 200 -1.79 -19.91 -1.18
CA ALA A 200 -3.17 -19.50 -0.90
C ALA A 200 -3.44 -18.03 -1.28
N ASN A 201 -2.46 -17.31 -1.77
CA ASN A 201 -2.63 -15.93 -2.20
C ASN A 201 -3.29 -15.86 -3.59
N ALA A 202 -4.62 -15.80 -3.62
CA ALA A 202 -5.41 -15.74 -4.85
C ALA A 202 -5.04 -14.52 -5.73
N VAL A 203 -4.73 -13.37 -5.11
CA VAL A 203 -4.35 -12.14 -5.83
C VAL A 203 -3.02 -12.36 -6.57
N ALA A 204 -2.03 -12.98 -5.92
CA ALA A 204 -0.75 -13.27 -6.56
C ALA A 204 -0.91 -14.19 -7.78
N TRP A 205 -1.81 -15.17 -7.73
CA TRP A 205 -2.13 -16.04 -8.88
C TRP A 205 -2.80 -15.27 -10.02
N GLN A 206 -3.73 -14.35 -9.72
CA GLN A 206 -4.37 -13.52 -10.74
C GLN A 206 -3.36 -12.59 -11.43
N GLU A 207 -2.46 -11.97 -10.66
CA GLU A 207 -1.43 -11.11 -11.25
C GLU A 207 -0.37 -11.92 -12.03
N LEU A 208 -0.06 -13.16 -11.58
CA LEU A 208 0.79 -14.07 -12.34
C LEU A 208 0.14 -14.46 -13.68
N ALA A 209 -1.19 -14.67 -13.69
CA ALA A 209 -1.95 -14.92 -14.92
C ALA A 209 -1.84 -13.74 -15.90
N ARG A 210 -1.97 -12.50 -15.37
CA ARG A 210 -1.78 -11.28 -16.17
C ARG A 210 -0.38 -11.21 -16.76
N GLY A 211 0.64 -11.54 -15.99
CA GLY A 211 2.02 -11.59 -16.47
C GLY A 211 2.23 -12.64 -17.58
N TYR A 212 1.65 -13.83 -17.45
CA TYR A 212 1.66 -14.84 -18.51
C TYR A 212 0.91 -14.37 -19.76
N PHE A 213 -0.24 -13.69 -19.60
CA PHE A 213 -0.95 -13.07 -20.71
C PHE A 213 -0.07 -12.08 -21.48
N TYR A 214 0.69 -11.24 -20.78
CA TYR A 214 1.65 -10.31 -21.41
C TYR A 214 2.82 -11.04 -22.13
N GLN A 215 3.13 -12.27 -21.74
CA GLN A 215 4.10 -13.13 -22.42
C GLN A 215 3.49 -13.96 -23.55
N GLU A 216 2.18 -13.82 -23.84
CA GLU A 216 1.42 -14.62 -24.81
C GLU A 216 1.40 -16.12 -24.45
N LYS A 217 1.62 -16.46 -23.18
CA LYS A 217 1.56 -17.82 -22.64
C LYS A 217 0.15 -18.08 -22.10
N TYR A 218 -0.80 -18.24 -23.02
CA TYR A 218 -2.22 -18.25 -22.66
C TYR A 218 -2.63 -19.49 -21.86
N THR A 219 -2.03 -20.63 -22.12
CA THR A 219 -2.29 -21.85 -21.34
C THR A 219 -1.86 -21.70 -19.88
N GLU A 220 -0.66 -21.16 -19.64
CA GLU A 220 -0.15 -20.87 -18.30
C GLU A 220 -0.99 -19.78 -17.61
N ALA A 221 -1.45 -18.80 -18.38
CA ALA A 221 -2.36 -17.76 -17.86
C ALA A 221 -3.67 -18.37 -17.38
N TRP A 222 -4.30 -19.26 -18.16
CA TRP A 222 -5.49 -19.98 -17.76
C TRP A 222 -5.30 -20.83 -16.51
N ASN A 223 -4.20 -21.56 -16.43
CA ASN A 223 -3.88 -22.35 -15.24
C ASN A 223 -3.78 -21.48 -13.98
N ALA A 224 -3.16 -20.30 -14.09
CA ALA A 224 -3.05 -19.36 -12.98
C ALA A 224 -4.42 -18.72 -12.62
N VAL A 225 -5.26 -18.39 -13.62
CA VAL A 225 -6.65 -17.92 -13.39
C VAL A 225 -7.44 -18.94 -12.60
N HIS A 226 -7.47 -20.19 -13.03
CA HIS A 226 -8.21 -21.27 -12.34
C HIS A 226 -7.68 -21.50 -10.93
N LYS A 227 -6.35 -21.41 -10.74
CA LYS A 227 -5.76 -21.54 -9.41
C LYS A 227 -6.23 -20.41 -8.49
N GLY A 228 -6.17 -19.15 -8.94
CA GLY A 228 -6.68 -18.01 -8.17
C GLY A 228 -8.17 -18.14 -7.87
N GLN A 229 -8.99 -18.50 -8.86
CA GLN A 229 -10.43 -18.71 -8.71
C GLN A 229 -10.75 -19.80 -7.68
N SER A 230 -10.02 -20.92 -7.69
CA SER A 230 -10.25 -22.02 -6.75
C SER A 230 -9.99 -21.63 -5.29
N ILE A 231 -9.12 -20.64 -5.06
CA ILE A 231 -8.80 -20.10 -3.73
C ILE A 231 -9.83 -19.05 -3.31
N SER A 232 -10.11 -18.10 -4.21
CA SER A 232 -11.08 -17.03 -3.97
C SER A 232 -11.79 -16.63 -5.28
N PRO A 233 -13.05 -17.03 -5.47
CA PRO A 233 -13.82 -16.63 -6.64
C PRO A 233 -13.97 -15.11 -6.78
N THR A 234 -13.94 -14.38 -5.67
CA THR A 234 -14.09 -12.91 -5.65
C THR A 234 -12.83 -12.17 -6.10
N SER A 235 -11.68 -12.85 -6.20
CA SER A 235 -10.45 -12.25 -6.72
C SER A 235 -10.35 -12.27 -8.24
N LEU A 236 -11.32 -12.88 -8.92
CA LEU A 236 -11.30 -13.06 -10.37
C LEU A 236 -11.35 -11.73 -11.11
N ASP A 237 -10.39 -11.51 -12.01
CA ASP A 237 -10.41 -10.39 -12.94
C ASP A 237 -11.12 -10.76 -14.24
N PHE A 238 -12.37 -10.36 -14.35
CA PHE A 238 -13.20 -10.63 -15.53
C PHE A 238 -12.68 -9.96 -16.81
N ASN A 239 -11.95 -8.85 -16.72
CA ASN A 239 -11.33 -8.24 -17.89
C ASN A 239 -10.22 -9.14 -18.44
N LEU A 240 -9.37 -9.67 -17.56
CA LEU A 240 -8.33 -10.63 -17.98
C LEU A 240 -8.94 -11.90 -18.57
N VAL A 241 -10.02 -12.41 -17.96
CA VAL A 241 -10.75 -13.58 -18.49
C VAL A 241 -11.27 -13.30 -19.90
N SER A 242 -11.90 -12.14 -20.11
CA SER A 242 -12.39 -11.74 -21.44
C SER A 242 -11.26 -11.61 -22.46
N ASP A 243 -10.15 -11.00 -22.06
CA ASP A 243 -8.97 -10.86 -22.92
C ASP A 243 -8.37 -12.23 -23.30
N LEU A 244 -8.33 -13.17 -22.35
CA LEU A 244 -7.85 -14.54 -22.57
C LEU A 244 -8.78 -15.30 -23.52
N LEU A 245 -10.11 -15.23 -23.32
CA LEU A 245 -11.09 -15.86 -24.21
C LEU A 245 -10.94 -15.37 -25.65
N ALA A 246 -10.62 -14.09 -25.85
CA ALA A 246 -10.37 -13.54 -27.18
C ALA A 246 -9.08 -14.09 -27.85
N LYS A 247 -8.17 -14.70 -27.07
CA LYS A 247 -6.90 -15.26 -27.57
C LYS A 247 -6.93 -16.79 -27.66
N GLN A 248 -7.52 -17.44 -26.66
CA GLN A 248 -7.55 -18.89 -26.54
C GLN A 248 -8.78 -19.30 -25.73
N PRO A 249 -9.61 -20.26 -26.21
CA PRO A 249 -10.68 -20.84 -25.41
C PRO A 249 -10.14 -21.37 -24.08
N ASP A 250 -10.96 -21.27 -23.04
CA ASP A 250 -10.60 -21.84 -21.73
C ASP A 250 -10.43 -23.36 -21.82
N PRO A 251 -9.23 -23.92 -21.53
CA PRO A 251 -8.98 -25.35 -21.63
C PRO A 251 -9.85 -26.21 -20.70
N GLN A 252 -10.35 -25.62 -19.59
CA GLN A 252 -11.22 -26.33 -18.64
C GLN A 252 -12.71 -26.12 -18.94
N GLY A 253 -13.05 -25.23 -19.88
CA GLY A 253 -14.44 -24.95 -20.26
C GLY A 253 -15.29 -24.27 -19.18
N THR A 254 -14.67 -23.72 -18.14
CA THR A 254 -15.34 -22.99 -17.06
C THR A 254 -15.89 -21.66 -17.55
N PHE A 255 -15.13 -20.97 -18.38
CA PHE A 255 -15.48 -19.68 -18.99
C PHE A 255 -15.79 -19.88 -20.49
N LYS A 256 -16.86 -19.20 -20.97
CA LYS A 256 -17.35 -19.27 -22.36
C LYS A 256 -17.63 -17.90 -22.92
#